data_ef6dbf1a78d149289fb04196fc5ee172
#
_entry.id   ef6dbf1a78d149289fb04196fc5ee172
#
_cell.length_a   1.000
_cell.length_b   1.000
_cell.length_c   1.000
_cell.angle_alpha   90.00
_cell.angle_beta   90.00
_cell.angle_gamma   90.00
#
_symmetry.space_group_name_H-M   'P 1'
#
loop_
_entity.id
_entity.type
_entity.pdbx_description
1 polymer ?
#
loop_
_entity_poly.entity_id
_entity_poly.type
_entity_poly.pdbx_seq_one_letter_code
_entity_poly.pdbx_strand_id
1 'polypeptide(L)'
;MAKQPKIILGVSYGHGDSSAALIVGDQLVAAAEEERFNRIKHFAHFPTQAVKYCLEHANIAPEQVEVVAIAKRPWNLFHKKIALVLAHPKLIRKPKSPMADRKASLSKELKQLGLNRAKVQRVEHHLAHLYSCRYLDQSSEAAYL
;
A
#
# COMPACT_ATOMS: atom_id res chain seq x y z
N MET A 1 -18.14 8.87 25.02
CA MET A 1 -17.29 9.60 24.09
C MET A 1 -17.27 8.85 22.77
N ALA A 2 -17.77 9.43 21.69
CA ALA A 2 -17.68 8.81 20.36
C ALA A 2 -16.21 8.73 19.96
N LYS A 3 -15.76 7.53 19.60
CA LYS A 3 -14.40 7.30 19.13
C LYS A 3 -14.24 8.06 17.79
N GLN A 4 -13.20 8.90 17.68
CA GLN A 4 -12.95 9.61 16.42
C GLN A 4 -12.80 8.60 15.26
N PRO A 5 -13.33 8.93 14.06
CA PRO A 5 -13.22 8.04 12.92
C PRO A 5 -11.75 7.81 12.57
N LYS A 6 -11.39 6.54 12.36
CA LYS A 6 -10.02 6.14 12.04
C LYS A 6 -9.64 6.61 10.63
N ILE A 7 -8.46 7.22 10.49
CA ILE A 7 -7.95 7.70 9.20
C ILE A 7 -6.90 6.73 8.69
N ILE A 8 -7.20 6.09 7.55
CA ILE A 8 -6.37 5.06 6.93
C ILE A 8 -6.00 5.47 5.51
N LEU A 9 -4.72 5.51 5.21
CA LEU A 9 -4.20 5.71 3.87
C LEU A 9 -3.74 4.39 3.29
N GLY A 10 -4.42 3.89 2.26
CA GLY A 10 -4.02 2.73 1.48
C GLY A 10 -3.04 3.13 0.38
N VAL A 11 -1.95 2.38 0.20
CA VAL A 11 -0.93 2.64 -0.82
C VAL A 11 -0.57 1.35 -1.54
N SER A 12 -0.62 1.38 -2.87
CA SER A 12 -0.14 0.32 -3.76
C SER A 12 1.06 0.82 -4.55
N TYR A 13 2.19 0.08 -4.53
CA TYR A 13 3.40 0.41 -5.30
C TYR A 13 4.36 -0.77 -5.44
N GLY A 14 5.32 -0.64 -6.36
CA GLY A 14 6.37 -1.64 -6.58
C GLY A 14 6.00 -2.76 -7.56
N HIS A 15 4.91 -2.61 -8.25
CA HIS A 15 4.45 -3.26 -9.47
C HIS A 15 3.77 -2.17 -10.32
N GLY A 16 3.33 -2.41 -11.54
CA GLY A 16 2.65 -1.39 -12.34
C GLY A 16 1.47 -0.75 -11.61
N ASP A 17 1.15 0.48 -11.97
CA ASP A 17 -0.06 1.21 -11.56
C ASP A 17 -0.10 1.55 -10.05
N SER A 18 0.86 2.37 -9.63
CA SER A 18 0.91 2.87 -8.25
C SER A 18 -0.26 3.80 -7.96
N SER A 19 -0.88 3.63 -6.79
CA SER A 19 -2.10 4.34 -6.40
C SER A 19 -2.16 4.60 -4.89
N ALA A 20 -3.02 5.55 -4.51
CA ALA A 20 -3.37 5.82 -3.13
C ALA A 20 -4.87 5.92 -2.96
N ALA A 21 -5.37 5.57 -1.78
CA ALA A 21 -6.77 5.70 -1.38
C ALA A 21 -6.87 6.10 0.09
N LEU A 22 -7.75 7.04 0.42
CA LEU A 22 -7.95 7.54 1.77
C LEU A 22 -9.34 7.15 2.28
N ILE A 23 -9.35 6.50 3.43
CA ILE A 23 -10.56 6.08 4.16
C ILE A 23 -10.63 6.81 5.49
N VAL A 24 -11.78 7.37 5.79
CA VAL A 24 -12.10 8.03 7.07
C VAL A 24 -13.29 7.33 7.70
N GLY A 25 -13.07 6.65 8.80
CA GLY A 25 -14.07 5.73 9.37
C GLY A 25 -14.37 4.60 8.39
N ASP A 26 -15.61 4.59 7.89
CA ASP A 26 -16.09 3.58 6.93
C ASP A 26 -16.29 4.16 5.51
N GLN A 27 -15.84 5.38 5.26
CA GLN A 27 -16.03 6.04 3.97
C GLN A 27 -14.74 6.15 3.17
N LEU A 28 -14.77 5.77 1.90
CA LEU A 28 -13.74 6.09 0.92
C LEU A 28 -13.90 7.56 0.52
N VAL A 29 -12.97 8.39 0.94
CA VAL A 29 -13.04 9.85 0.72
C VAL A 29 -12.37 10.25 -0.59
N ALA A 30 -11.23 9.65 -0.90
CA ALA A 30 -10.50 9.92 -2.12
C ALA A 30 -9.69 8.69 -2.56
N ALA A 31 -9.53 8.53 -3.88
CA ALA A 31 -8.62 7.55 -4.47
C ALA A 31 -8.07 8.09 -5.79
N ALA A 32 -6.79 7.84 -6.05
CA ALA A 32 -6.15 8.26 -7.29
C ALA A 32 -4.98 7.35 -7.66
N GLU A 33 -4.73 7.23 -8.95
CA GLU A 33 -3.53 6.62 -9.52
C GLU A 33 -2.46 7.68 -9.76
N GLU A 34 -1.20 7.35 -9.51
CA GLU A 34 -0.08 8.27 -9.68
C GLU A 34 0.10 8.72 -11.13
N GLU A 35 -0.25 7.86 -12.09
CA GLU A 35 -0.16 8.17 -13.53
C GLU A 35 -1.06 9.34 -13.96
N ARG A 36 -2.12 9.65 -13.20
CA ARG A 36 -2.99 10.82 -13.47
C ARG A 36 -2.24 12.14 -13.32
N PHE A 37 -1.22 12.14 -12.48
CA PHE A 37 -0.43 13.34 -12.17
C PHE A 37 0.88 13.40 -12.96
N ASN A 38 1.63 12.28 -13.00
CA ASN A 38 2.94 12.25 -13.66
C ASN A 38 2.89 11.87 -15.13
N ARG A 39 1.75 11.37 -15.65
CA ARG A 39 1.51 10.90 -17.03
C ARG A 39 2.46 9.78 -17.49
N ILE A 40 3.02 9.03 -16.56
CA ILE A 40 3.90 7.89 -16.84
C ILE A 40 3.08 6.61 -16.62
N LYS A 41 2.81 5.88 -17.69
CA LYS A 41 2.11 4.59 -17.64
C LYS A 41 2.93 3.55 -16.89
N HIS A 42 2.24 2.70 -16.13
CA HIS A 42 2.84 1.62 -15.32
C HIS A 42 3.89 2.12 -14.34
N PHE A 43 3.67 3.31 -13.80
CA PHE A 43 4.54 3.89 -12.78
C PHE A 43 4.54 2.99 -11.53
N ALA A 44 5.73 2.49 -11.15
CA ALA A 44 5.87 1.48 -10.11
C ALA A 44 6.49 2.00 -8.79
N HIS A 45 6.91 3.26 -8.76
CA HIS A 45 7.47 3.88 -7.56
C HIS A 45 6.39 4.30 -6.55
N PHE A 46 6.79 4.89 -5.44
CA PHE A 46 5.85 5.37 -4.42
C PHE A 46 4.93 6.47 -4.98
N PRO A 47 3.59 6.40 -4.78
CA PRO A 47 2.62 7.31 -5.38
C PRO A 47 2.53 8.63 -4.59
N THR A 48 3.55 9.44 -4.67
CA THR A 48 3.69 10.66 -3.86
C THR A 48 2.62 11.70 -4.17
N GLN A 49 2.28 11.90 -5.45
CA GLN A 49 1.29 12.89 -5.87
C GLN A 49 -0.13 12.42 -5.58
N ALA A 50 -0.42 11.13 -5.80
CA ALA A 50 -1.71 10.54 -5.43
C ALA A 50 -1.97 10.63 -3.92
N VAL A 51 -0.95 10.39 -3.08
CA VAL A 51 -1.06 10.55 -1.62
C VAL A 51 -1.36 12.01 -1.26
N LYS A 52 -0.64 12.97 -1.81
CA LYS A 52 -0.88 14.39 -1.59
C LYS A 52 -2.30 14.79 -1.98
N TYR A 53 -2.72 14.38 -3.17
CA TYR A 53 -4.08 14.64 -3.66
C TYR A 53 -5.15 14.09 -2.69
N CYS A 54 -5.00 12.86 -2.22
CA CYS A 54 -5.97 12.25 -1.30
C CYS A 54 -6.08 13.04 0.02
N LEU A 55 -4.96 13.48 0.59
CA LEU A 55 -4.92 14.25 1.82
C LEU A 55 -5.50 15.67 1.62
N GLU A 56 -5.12 16.35 0.56
CA GLU A 56 -5.61 17.69 0.21
C GLU A 56 -7.10 17.68 -0.07
N HIS A 57 -7.60 16.71 -0.86
CA HIS A 57 -9.01 16.57 -1.17
C HIS A 57 -9.88 16.39 0.08
N ALA A 58 -9.38 15.65 1.06
CA ALA A 58 -10.07 15.42 2.32
C ALA A 58 -9.84 16.53 3.37
N ASN A 59 -8.97 17.50 3.08
CA ASN A 59 -8.51 18.52 4.04
C ASN A 59 -7.96 17.90 5.34
N ILE A 60 -7.18 16.82 5.20
CA ILE A 60 -6.57 16.06 6.31
C ILE A 60 -5.07 16.32 6.33
N ALA A 61 -4.56 16.75 7.49
CA ALA A 61 -3.13 16.88 7.70
C ALA A 61 -2.45 15.50 7.78
N PRO A 62 -1.24 15.33 7.22
CA PRO A 62 -0.53 14.05 7.22
C PRO A 62 -0.38 13.42 8.61
N GLU A 63 -0.23 14.24 9.65
CA GLU A 63 -0.07 13.81 11.04
C GLU A 63 -1.34 13.17 11.64
N GLN A 64 -2.49 13.40 11.02
CA GLN A 64 -3.78 12.83 11.43
C GLN A 64 -3.97 11.40 10.91
N VAL A 65 -3.16 10.97 9.93
CA VAL A 65 -3.20 9.61 9.40
C VAL A 65 -2.68 8.63 10.46
N GLU A 66 -3.55 7.73 10.91
CA GLU A 66 -3.21 6.74 11.93
C GLU A 66 -2.51 5.51 11.34
N VAL A 67 -2.95 5.09 10.14
CA VAL A 67 -2.44 3.88 9.50
C VAL A 67 -2.12 4.13 8.03
N VAL A 68 -0.95 3.71 7.61
CA VAL A 68 -0.59 3.53 6.20
C VAL A 68 -0.64 2.04 5.87
N ALA A 69 -1.66 1.64 5.12
CA ALA A 69 -1.86 0.26 4.67
C ALA A 69 -1.17 0.05 3.32
N ILE A 70 -0.29 -0.95 3.22
CA ILE A 70 0.47 -1.25 2.00
C ILE A 70 0.09 -2.62 1.49
N ALA A 71 -0.43 -2.69 0.25
CA ALA A 71 -0.82 -3.93 -0.41
C ALA A 71 0.40 -4.78 -0.84
N LYS A 72 1.24 -5.16 0.14
CA LYS A 72 2.43 -5.98 -0.12
C LYS A 72 2.91 -6.71 1.11
N ARG A 73 2.79 -8.03 1.12
CA ARG A 73 3.35 -8.88 2.17
C ARG A 73 4.57 -9.64 1.64
N PRO A 74 5.80 -9.27 2.02
CA PRO A 74 7.02 -9.82 1.42
C PRO A 74 7.30 -11.29 1.75
N TRP A 75 6.55 -11.91 2.69
CA TRP A 75 6.86 -13.21 3.28
C TRP A 75 5.99 -14.37 2.79
N ASN A 76 5.03 -14.15 1.91
CA ASN A 76 4.05 -15.18 1.50
C ASN A 76 4.64 -16.43 0.85
N LEU A 77 5.90 -16.41 0.41
CA LEU A 77 6.54 -17.55 -0.24
C LEU A 77 7.96 -17.81 0.30
N PHE A 78 8.26 -17.37 1.52
CA PHE A 78 9.61 -17.48 2.07
C PHE A 78 10.06 -18.94 2.17
N HIS A 79 9.21 -19.83 2.69
CA HIS A 79 9.49 -21.27 2.78
C HIS A 79 9.66 -21.91 1.39
N LYS A 80 8.86 -21.52 0.38
CA LYS A 80 9.00 -22.01 -1.00
C LYS A 80 10.28 -21.49 -1.66
N LYS A 81 10.70 -20.26 -1.35
CA LYS A 81 11.97 -19.69 -1.83
C LYS A 81 13.18 -20.39 -1.20
N ILE A 82 13.12 -20.71 0.09
CA ILE A 82 14.17 -21.52 0.75
C ILE A 82 14.26 -22.90 0.12
N ALA A 83 13.13 -23.60 -0.05
CA ALA A 83 13.11 -24.92 -0.69
C ALA A 83 13.68 -24.87 -2.12
N LEU A 84 13.34 -23.85 -2.90
CA LEU A 84 13.87 -23.67 -4.26
C LEU A 84 15.38 -23.41 -4.28
N VAL A 85 15.88 -22.61 -3.34
CA VAL A 85 17.31 -22.31 -3.20
C VAL A 85 18.09 -23.56 -2.78
N LEU A 86 17.54 -24.37 -1.87
CA LEU A 86 18.14 -25.65 -1.47
C LEU A 86 18.16 -26.67 -2.61
N ALA A 87 17.08 -26.70 -3.42
CA ALA A 87 17.00 -27.60 -4.58
C ALA A 87 17.94 -27.18 -5.74
N HIS A 88 18.21 -25.89 -5.87
CA HIS A 88 19.00 -25.35 -6.98
C HIS A 88 20.04 -24.32 -6.50
N PRO A 89 21.14 -24.74 -5.86
CA PRO A 89 22.16 -23.85 -5.30
C PRO A 89 22.84 -22.94 -6.35
N LYS A 90 22.86 -23.35 -7.63
CA LYS A 90 23.39 -22.51 -8.74
C LYS A 90 22.53 -21.28 -9.04
N LEU A 91 21.27 -21.22 -8.56
CA LEU A 91 20.39 -20.06 -8.68
C LEU A 91 20.68 -18.96 -7.64
N ILE A 92 21.62 -19.18 -6.72
CA ILE A 92 22.11 -18.17 -5.77
C ILE A 92 22.99 -17.16 -6.52
N ARG A 93 22.39 -16.41 -7.42
CA ARG A 93 22.96 -15.14 -7.86
C ARG A 93 22.77 -14.18 -6.67
N LYS A 94 23.89 -13.69 -6.08
CA LYS A 94 23.90 -12.81 -4.90
C LYS A 94 22.70 -11.86 -4.95
N PRO A 95 21.73 -11.96 -4.06
CA PRO A 95 20.68 -10.98 -4.02
C PRO A 95 21.33 -9.67 -3.56
N LYS A 96 21.46 -8.68 -4.44
CA LYS A 96 21.48 -7.30 -3.95
C LYS A 96 20.28 -7.22 -3.04
N SER A 97 20.49 -6.93 -1.76
CA SER A 97 19.46 -6.96 -0.74
C SER A 97 18.33 -5.95 -1.07
N PRO A 98 17.30 -6.34 -1.84
CA PRO A 98 16.30 -5.35 -2.28
C PRO A 98 15.38 -4.93 -1.15
N MET A 99 15.43 -5.64 0.00
CA MET A 99 14.50 -5.40 1.10
C MET A 99 14.98 -4.30 2.05
N ALA A 100 16.29 -4.19 2.30
CA ALA A 100 16.84 -3.12 3.12
C ALA A 100 16.67 -1.77 2.42
N ASP A 101 16.99 -1.72 1.12
CA ASP A 101 16.85 -0.51 0.29
C ASP A 101 15.38 -0.07 0.16
N ARG A 102 14.46 -1.04 0.00
CA ARG A 102 13.01 -0.74 -0.09
C ARG A 102 12.42 -0.26 1.23
N LYS A 103 12.89 -0.78 2.37
CA LYS A 103 12.43 -0.34 3.69
C LYS A 103 12.95 1.06 4.01
N ALA A 104 14.20 1.33 3.69
CA ALA A 104 14.81 2.65 3.82
C ALA A 104 14.14 3.67 2.89
N SER A 105 13.84 3.29 1.64
CA SER A 105 13.10 4.12 0.69
C SER A 105 11.71 4.47 1.21
N LEU A 106 10.91 3.48 1.67
CA LEU A 106 9.58 3.72 2.21
C LEU A 106 9.61 4.69 3.40
N SER A 107 10.51 4.47 4.36
CA SER A 107 10.62 5.33 5.54
C SER A 107 10.99 6.77 5.15
N LYS A 108 11.81 6.95 4.12
CA LYS A 108 12.17 8.26 3.58
C LYS A 108 10.95 8.95 2.96
N GLU A 109 10.20 8.24 2.11
CA GLU A 109 8.98 8.77 1.46
C GLU A 109 7.92 9.18 2.48
N LEU A 110 7.64 8.32 3.47
CA LEU A 110 6.68 8.64 4.52
C LEU A 110 7.12 9.86 5.35
N LYS A 111 8.42 9.98 5.64
CA LYS A 111 8.96 11.13 6.37
C LYS A 111 8.83 12.43 5.56
N GLN A 112 9.10 12.38 4.26
CA GLN A 112 8.96 13.54 3.37
C GLN A 112 7.52 14.04 3.24
N LEU A 113 6.55 13.13 3.40
CA LEU A 113 5.12 13.43 3.36
C LEU A 113 4.52 13.76 4.74
N GLY A 114 5.31 13.80 5.81
CA GLY A 114 4.80 14.03 7.16
C GLY A 114 4.08 12.84 7.80
N LEU A 115 4.09 11.67 7.16
CA LEU A 115 3.41 10.43 7.59
C LEU A 115 4.24 9.56 8.55
N ASN A 116 5.27 10.12 9.16
CA ASN A 116 6.21 9.39 10.02
C ASN A 116 5.60 8.87 11.33
N ARG A 117 4.47 9.41 11.76
CA ARG A 117 3.72 8.96 12.95
C ARG A 117 2.75 7.83 12.67
N ALA A 118 2.35 7.64 11.40
CA ALA A 118 1.39 6.63 11.01
C ALA A 118 1.95 5.21 11.20
N LYS A 119 1.12 4.31 11.72
CA LYS A 119 1.46 2.89 11.82
C LYS A 119 1.46 2.25 10.43
N VAL A 120 2.59 1.73 9.99
CA VAL A 120 2.66 0.99 8.71
C VAL A 120 2.13 -0.42 8.90
N GLN A 121 1.06 -0.76 8.19
CA GLN A 121 0.47 -2.09 8.14
C GLN A 121 0.58 -2.67 6.74
N ARG A 122 1.04 -3.92 6.64
CA ARG A 122 1.14 -4.63 5.37
C ARG A 122 -0.02 -5.60 5.22
N VAL A 123 -0.68 -5.51 4.09
CA VAL A 123 -1.82 -6.36 3.73
C VAL A 123 -1.40 -7.31 2.61
N GLU A 124 -1.94 -8.52 2.60
CA GLU A 124 -1.73 -9.46 1.51
C GLU A 124 -2.43 -8.95 0.25
N HIS A 125 -1.76 -9.07 -0.91
CA HIS A 125 -2.21 -8.44 -2.16
C HIS A 125 -3.59 -8.95 -2.63
N HIS A 126 -3.81 -10.26 -2.64
CA HIS A 126 -5.09 -10.83 -3.06
C HIS A 126 -6.23 -10.50 -2.09
N LEU A 127 -5.92 -10.46 -0.77
CA LEU A 127 -6.87 -9.97 0.23
C LEU A 127 -7.26 -8.52 -0.01
N ALA A 128 -6.31 -7.66 -0.42
CA ALA A 128 -6.62 -6.28 -0.73
C ALA A 128 -7.61 -6.16 -1.90
N HIS A 129 -7.46 -6.99 -2.93
CA HIS A 129 -8.43 -7.07 -4.04
C HIS A 129 -9.81 -7.55 -3.58
N LEU A 130 -9.89 -8.63 -2.82
CA LEU A 130 -11.16 -9.14 -2.30
C LEU A 130 -11.90 -8.11 -1.45
N TYR A 131 -11.18 -7.43 -0.56
CA TYR A 131 -11.78 -6.41 0.28
C TYR A 131 -12.19 -5.14 -0.49
N SER A 132 -11.53 -4.81 -1.59
CA SER A 132 -11.95 -3.68 -2.43
C SER A 132 -13.32 -3.94 -3.07
N CYS A 133 -13.58 -5.15 -3.55
CA CYS A 133 -14.88 -5.54 -4.06
C CYS A 133 -15.96 -5.46 -2.99
N ARG A 134 -15.71 -6.01 -1.80
CA ARG A 134 -16.64 -5.98 -0.66
C ARG A 134 -16.94 -4.56 -0.19
N TYR A 135 -15.99 -3.65 -0.32
CA TYR A 135 -16.18 -2.26 0.08
C TYR A 135 -17.18 -1.53 -0.84
N LEU A 136 -17.19 -1.87 -2.12
CA LEU A 136 -18.10 -1.32 -3.12
C LEU A 136 -19.47 -1.99 -3.11
N ASP A 137 -19.51 -3.28 -2.81
CA ASP A 137 -20.73 -4.07 -2.69
C ASP A 137 -20.97 -4.44 -1.22
N GLN A 138 -21.98 -3.81 -0.62
CA GLN A 138 -22.39 -4.03 0.77
C GLN A 138 -23.37 -5.22 0.92
N SER A 139 -23.61 -5.99 -0.15
CA SER A 139 -24.48 -7.17 -0.07
C SER A 139 -23.85 -8.24 0.84
N SER A 140 -24.64 -8.79 1.77
CA SER A 140 -24.19 -9.84 2.69
C SER A 140 -24.03 -11.21 2.03
N GLU A 141 -24.46 -11.37 0.79
CA GLU A 141 -24.54 -12.66 0.08
C GLU A 141 -23.66 -12.74 -1.17
N ALA A 142 -22.78 -11.75 -1.42
CA ALA A 142 -21.91 -11.76 -2.58
C ALA A 142 -20.76 -12.77 -2.43
N ALA A 143 -20.55 -13.61 -3.44
CA ALA A 143 -19.34 -14.41 -3.58
C ALA A 143 -18.28 -13.62 -4.37
N TYR A 144 -17.10 -13.45 -3.81
CA TYR A 144 -15.96 -12.79 -4.45
C TYR A 144 -14.98 -13.88 -4.93
N LEU A 145 -14.91 -14.09 -6.23
CA LEU A 145 -14.01 -15.04 -6.89
C LEU A 145 -12.71 -14.36 -7.34
#